data_fa6d9b7d1e9eaf624ece674c53357618
#
_entry.id   fa6d9b7d1e9eaf624ece674c53357618
#
_cell.length_a   1.000
_cell.length_b   1.000
_cell.length_c   1.000
_cell.angle_alpha   90.00
_cell.angle_beta   90.00
_cell.angle_gamma   90.00
#
_symmetry.space_group_name_H-M   'P 1'
#
loop_
_entity.id
_entity.type
_entity.pdbx_description
1 polymer ?
#
loop_
_entity_poly.entity_id
_entity_poly.type
_entity_poly.pdbx_seq_one_letter_code
_entity_poly.pdbx_strand_id
1 'polypeptide(L)'
;MTDTPQTESRGARRPRRDADGRLATFADLLGTALAGLVIGVVVLLVIEGIMSLVRLSEFGNASGWLALILPVWLFTEEFRAAGWGAYRIVVALLGIGFGVAVGMTLAGLAAGPFPPLVSGAIGALGLTVVYCAVWFYGLRWLSHRAG
;
A
#
# COMPACT_ATOMS: atom_id res chain seq x y z
N MET A 1 44.35 15.62 -19.45
CA MET A 1 43.56 14.89 -18.44
C MET A 1 42.28 15.68 -18.24
N THR A 2 41.22 15.27 -18.89
CA THR A 2 39.91 15.92 -18.84
C THR A 2 39.01 15.00 -18.01
N ASP A 3 38.80 15.36 -16.75
CA ASP A 3 37.80 14.74 -15.90
C ASP A 3 36.41 15.09 -16.43
N THR A 4 35.78 14.11 -17.06
CA THR A 4 34.36 14.21 -17.44
C THR A 4 33.54 14.00 -16.17
N PRO A 5 32.69 14.96 -15.74
CA PRO A 5 31.78 14.72 -14.64
C PRO A 5 30.83 13.62 -15.04
N GLN A 6 30.88 12.48 -14.34
CA GLN A 6 29.88 11.44 -14.45
C GLN A 6 28.56 12.03 -13.97
N THR A 7 27.67 12.28 -14.91
CA THR A 7 26.26 12.56 -14.65
C THR A 7 25.70 11.30 -14.01
N GLU A 8 25.62 11.27 -12.67
CA GLU A 8 24.86 10.26 -11.95
C GLU A 8 23.43 10.29 -12.49
N SER A 9 23.11 9.32 -13.34
CA SER A 9 21.74 9.08 -13.76
C SER A 9 20.94 8.82 -12.48
N ARG A 10 19.96 9.69 -12.19
CA ARG A 10 18.91 9.45 -11.22
C ARG A 10 18.08 8.27 -11.70
N GLY A 11 18.67 7.09 -11.74
CA GLY A 11 17.97 5.83 -11.91
C GLY A 11 16.96 5.68 -10.78
N ALA A 12 15.75 5.31 -11.10
CA ALA A 12 14.71 5.03 -10.13
C ALA A 12 15.29 4.18 -9.00
N ARG A 13 15.34 4.74 -7.79
CA ARG A 13 15.96 4.10 -6.63
C ARG A 13 15.18 2.84 -6.32
N ARG A 14 15.74 1.68 -6.61
CA ARG A 14 15.13 0.40 -6.26
C ARG A 14 14.97 0.33 -4.75
N PRO A 15 13.82 -0.14 -4.23
CA PRO A 15 13.61 -0.28 -2.81
C PRO A 15 14.68 -1.20 -2.22
N ARG A 16 15.31 -0.75 -1.12
CA ARG A 16 16.35 -1.51 -0.43
C ARG A 16 15.73 -2.62 0.37
N ARG A 17 16.18 -3.85 0.12
CA ARG A 17 15.84 -5.02 0.94
C ARG A 17 16.99 -5.36 1.87
N ASP A 18 16.67 -5.79 3.08
CA ASP A 18 17.65 -6.34 4.03
C ASP A 18 18.03 -7.79 3.69
N ALA A 19 18.92 -8.38 4.49
CA ALA A 19 19.38 -9.75 4.30
C ALA A 19 18.25 -10.80 4.35
N ASP A 20 17.14 -10.48 5.03
CA ASP A 20 15.95 -11.33 5.16
C ASP A 20 14.94 -11.08 4.01
N GLY A 21 15.27 -10.23 3.03
CA GLY A 21 14.41 -9.90 1.90
C GLY A 21 13.29 -8.88 2.22
N ARG A 22 13.27 -8.30 3.43
CA ARG A 22 12.29 -7.30 3.88
C ARG A 22 12.70 -5.90 3.41
N LEU A 23 11.73 -5.01 3.28
CA LEU A 23 12.02 -3.62 2.95
C LEU A 23 12.73 -2.93 4.14
N ALA A 24 13.92 -2.38 3.84
CA ALA A 24 14.86 -1.91 4.88
C ALA A 24 14.38 -0.64 5.58
N THR A 25 13.62 0.22 4.89
CA THR A 25 13.14 1.49 5.44
C THR A 25 11.62 1.62 5.35
N PHE A 26 11.04 2.41 6.28
CA PHE A 26 9.63 2.73 6.23
C PHE A 26 9.24 3.44 4.93
N ALA A 27 10.09 4.31 4.43
CA ALA A 27 9.86 5.02 3.17
C ALA A 27 9.83 4.08 1.96
N ASP A 28 10.67 3.04 1.94
CA ASP A 28 10.65 2.03 0.88
C ASP A 28 9.38 1.18 0.93
N LEU A 29 8.95 0.77 2.13
CA LEU A 29 7.71 0.02 2.32
C LEU A 29 6.49 0.85 1.90
N LEU A 30 6.37 2.05 2.44
CA LEU A 30 5.27 2.97 2.14
C LEU A 30 5.26 3.34 0.65
N GLY A 31 6.41 3.70 0.09
CA GLY A 31 6.55 4.08 -1.32
C GLY A 31 6.14 2.95 -2.26
N THR A 32 6.55 1.70 -1.96
CA THR A 32 6.16 0.53 -2.76
C THR A 32 4.67 0.22 -2.65
N ALA A 33 4.11 0.31 -1.43
CA ALA A 33 2.69 0.10 -1.20
C ALA A 33 1.82 1.16 -1.90
N LEU A 34 2.23 2.44 -1.81
CA LEU A 34 1.54 3.54 -2.48
C LEU A 34 1.64 3.45 -4.00
N ALA A 35 2.80 3.07 -4.54
CA ALA A 35 2.95 2.83 -5.98
C ALA A 35 2.00 1.72 -6.45
N GLY A 36 1.90 0.62 -5.71
CA GLY A 36 0.92 -0.44 -5.97
C GLY A 36 -0.52 0.06 -5.93
N LEU A 37 -0.86 0.89 -4.93
CA LEU A 37 -2.20 1.49 -4.81
C LEU A 37 -2.53 2.38 -6.02
N VAL A 38 -1.59 3.26 -6.42
CA VAL A 38 -1.76 4.13 -7.58
C VAL A 38 -1.97 3.32 -8.86
N ILE A 39 -1.17 2.29 -9.08
CA ILE A 39 -1.34 1.38 -10.22
C ILE A 39 -2.73 0.73 -10.17
N GLY A 40 -3.17 0.25 -8.99
CA GLY A 40 -4.49 -0.32 -8.80
C GLY A 40 -5.62 0.65 -9.15
N VAL A 41 -5.53 1.90 -8.71
CA VAL A 41 -6.49 2.96 -9.06
C VAL A 41 -6.50 3.24 -10.57
N VAL A 42 -5.32 3.37 -11.20
CA VAL A 42 -5.22 3.59 -12.65
C VAL A 42 -5.85 2.44 -13.43
N VAL A 43 -5.59 1.19 -13.03
CA VAL A 43 -6.21 0.02 -13.67
C VAL A 43 -7.74 0.05 -13.53
N LEU A 44 -8.25 0.38 -12.34
CA LEU A 44 -9.70 0.53 -12.13
C LEU A 44 -10.30 1.61 -13.01
N LEU A 45 -9.65 2.77 -13.12
CA LEU A 45 -10.10 3.87 -13.99
C LEU A 45 -10.15 3.45 -15.46
N VAL A 46 -9.15 2.70 -15.93
CA VAL A 46 -9.13 2.18 -17.30
C VAL A 46 -10.27 1.19 -17.53
N ILE A 47 -10.46 0.22 -16.62
CA ILE A 47 -11.53 -0.77 -16.71
C ILE A 47 -12.90 -0.08 -16.71
N GLU A 48 -13.14 0.85 -15.78
CA GLU A 48 -14.39 1.59 -15.72
C GLU A 48 -14.64 2.47 -16.95
N GLY A 49 -13.56 3.10 -17.46
CA GLY A 49 -13.64 3.86 -18.69
C GLY A 49 -14.11 3.00 -19.87
N ILE A 50 -13.55 1.80 -20.01
CA ILE A 50 -13.95 0.84 -21.05
C ILE A 50 -15.41 0.39 -20.83
N MET A 51 -15.77 0.01 -19.60
CA MET A 51 -17.14 -0.44 -19.26
C MET A 51 -18.19 0.65 -19.53
N SER A 52 -17.85 1.89 -19.17
CA SER A 52 -18.71 3.05 -19.44
C SER A 52 -18.85 3.33 -20.95
N LEU A 53 -17.75 3.21 -21.70
CA LEU A 53 -17.76 3.42 -23.16
C LEU A 53 -18.66 2.40 -23.88
N VAL A 54 -18.67 1.15 -23.43
CA VAL A 54 -19.56 0.10 -23.97
C VAL A 54 -20.92 0.06 -23.29
N ARG A 55 -21.24 1.04 -22.45
CA ARG A 55 -22.52 1.23 -21.75
C ARG A 55 -22.91 0.05 -20.83
N LEU A 56 -21.93 -0.66 -20.29
CA LEU A 56 -22.17 -1.75 -19.33
C LEU A 56 -22.27 -1.27 -17.88
N SER A 57 -21.69 -0.10 -17.54
CA SER A 57 -21.80 0.53 -16.23
C SER A 57 -21.65 2.04 -16.33
N GLU A 58 -22.11 2.76 -15.30
CA GLU A 58 -21.81 4.16 -15.12
C GLU A 58 -20.41 4.33 -14.55
N PHE A 59 -19.66 5.34 -15.00
CA PHE A 59 -18.31 5.62 -14.54
C PHE A 59 -18.30 6.04 -13.06
N GLY A 60 -17.38 5.46 -12.28
CA GLY A 60 -17.23 5.77 -10.87
C GLY A 60 -17.93 4.81 -9.92
N ASN A 61 -18.67 3.81 -10.44
CA ASN A 61 -19.43 2.84 -9.64
C ASN A 61 -18.62 1.67 -9.11
N ALA A 62 -17.43 1.37 -9.67
CA ALA A 62 -16.59 0.32 -9.11
C ALA A 62 -16.07 0.71 -7.73
N SER A 63 -15.92 -0.26 -6.87
CA SER A 63 -15.38 -0.04 -5.54
C SER A 63 -13.89 0.29 -5.59
N GLY A 64 -13.49 1.47 -5.16
CA GLY A 64 -12.09 1.88 -5.07
C GLY A 64 -11.25 1.01 -4.12
N TRP A 65 -11.88 0.21 -3.24
CA TRP A 65 -11.19 -0.78 -2.40
C TRP A 65 -10.46 -1.86 -3.21
N LEU A 66 -10.86 -2.11 -4.45
CA LEU A 66 -10.19 -3.06 -5.34
C LEU A 66 -8.74 -2.64 -5.65
N ALA A 67 -8.40 -1.36 -5.50
CA ALA A 67 -7.03 -0.88 -5.65
C ALA A 67 -6.06 -1.48 -4.61
N LEU A 68 -6.57 -2.07 -3.51
CA LEU A 68 -5.76 -2.75 -2.50
C LEU A 68 -5.12 -4.06 -2.97
N ILE A 69 -5.48 -4.61 -4.10
CA ILE A 69 -4.97 -5.91 -4.56
C ILE A 69 -3.43 -5.94 -4.55
N LEU A 70 -2.78 -4.92 -5.10
CA LEU A 70 -1.31 -4.86 -5.13
C LEU A 70 -0.68 -4.57 -3.76
N PRO A 71 -1.16 -3.61 -2.95
CA PRO A 71 -0.72 -3.46 -1.56
C PRO A 71 -0.88 -4.74 -0.72
N VAL A 72 -2.00 -5.45 -0.84
CA VAL A 72 -2.22 -6.72 -0.13
C VAL A 72 -1.21 -7.78 -0.55
N TRP A 73 -0.89 -7.87 -1.84
CA TRP A 73 0.17 -8.74 -2.33
C TRP A 73 1.52 -8.42 -1.67
N LEU A 74 1.92 -7.15 -1.68
CA LEU A 74 3.14 -6.69 -1.02
C LEU A 74 3.16 -7.05 0.47
N PHE A 75 2.06 -6.83 1.18
CA PHE A 75 1.95 -7.15 2.60
C PHE A 75 2.06 -8.66 2.87
N THR A 76 1.56 -9.49 1.96
CA THR A 76 1.72 -10.95 2.02
C THR A 76 3.19 -11.34 1.88
N GLU A 77 3.92 -10.71 0.96
CA GLU A 77 5.37 -10.93 0.78
C GLU A 77 6.16 -10.50 2.02
N GLU A 78 5.88 -9.31 2.56
CA GLU A 78 6.52 -8.81 3.79
C GLU A 78 6.18 -9.70 5.00
N PHE A 79 4.95 -10.20 5.09
CA PHE A 79 4.54 -11.14 6.13
C PHE A 79 5.30 -12.46 6.05
N ARG A 80 5.52 -12.98 4.84
CA ARG A 80 6.31 -14.21 4.62
C ARG A 80 7.79 -13.99 4.97
N ALA A 81 8.35 -12.84 4.56
CA ALA A 81 9.74 -12.48 4.82
C ALA A 81 10.04 -12.21 6.31
N ALA A 82 9.03 -11.89 7.12
CA ALA A 82 9.21 -11.57 8.55
C ALA A 82 9.60 -12.78 9.44
N GLY A 83 9.77 -13.98 8.86
CA GLY A 83 10.14 -15.19 9.59
C GLY A 83 9.00 -15.77 10.44
N TRP A 84 9.27 -16.88 11.14
CA TRP A 84 8.27 -17.55 11.99
C TRP A 84 8.26 -16.96 13.40
N GLY A 85 7.11 -16.40 13.82
CA GLY A 85 6.92 -15.88 15.18
C GLY A 85 5.48 -15.43 15.42
N ALA A 86 4.94 -15.73 16.62
CA ALA A 86 3.56 -15.35 16.97
C ALA A 86 3.35 -13.82 16.94
N TYR A 87 4.39 -13.05 17.26
CA TYR A 87 4.33 -11.58 17.28
C TYR A 87 3.96 -10.95 15.92
N ARG A 88 4.39 -11.57 14.82
CA ARG A 88 4.03 -11.04 13.46
C ARG A 88 2.53 -11.13 13.19
N ILE A 89 1.88 -12.19 13.71
CA ILE A 89 0.43 -12.36 13.57
C ILE A 89 -0.29 -11.27 14.35
N VAL A 90 0.14 -10.99 15.56
CA VAL A 90 -0.42 -9.93 16.40
C VAL A 90 -0.27 -8.57 15.72
N VAL A 91 0.92 -8.25 15.21
CA VAL A 91 1.17 -6.99 14.50
C VAL A 91 0.32 -6.89 13.23
N ALA A 92 0.22 -7.98 12.44
CA ALA A 92 -0.62 -8.00 11.24
C ALA A 92 -2.10 -7.77 11.57
N LEU A 93 -2.63 -8.45 12.60
CA LEU A 93 -4.02 -8.28 13.03
C LEU A 93 -4.29 -6.86 13.54
N LEU A 94 -3.38 -6.28 14.32
CA LEU A 94 -3.48 -4.89 14.76
C LEU A 94 -3.42 -3.93 13.57
N GLY A 95 -2.50 -4.16 12.62
CA GLY A 95 -2.39 -3.36 11.40
C GLY A 95 -3.66 -3.40 10.56
N ILE A 96 -4.23 -4.59 10.37
CA ILE A 96 -5.50 -4.76 9.66
C ILE A 96 -6.64 -4.07 10.43
N GLY A 97 -6.76 -4.32 11.73
CA GLY A 97 -7.84 -3.74 12.55
C GLY A 97 -7.82 -2.21 12.54
N PHE A 98 -6.68 -1.58 12.85
CA PHE A 98 -6.54 -0.13 12.80
C PHE A 98 -6.65 0.41 11.38
N GLY A 99 -6.05 -0.27 10.40
CA GLY A 99 -6.12 0.12 9.01
C GLY A 99 -7.54 0.13 8.48
N VAL A 100 -8.31 -0.93 8.75
CA VAL A 100 -9.73 -1.01 8.37
C VAL A 100 -10.55 0.08 9.08
N ALA A 101 -10.36 0.27 10.37
CA ALA A 101 -11.09 1.31 11.12
C ALA A 101 -10.86 2.70 10.52
N VAL A 102 -9.61 3.08 10.28
CA VAL A 102 -9.26 4.38 9.67
C VAL A 102 -9.74 4.44 8.22
N GLY A 103 -9.51 3.39 7.44
CA GLY A 103 -9.93 3.34 6.04
C GLY A 103 -11.45 3.47 5.87
N MET A 104 -12.24 2.75 6.68
CA MET A 104 -13.70 2.84 6.66
C MET A 104 -14.20 4.23 7.08
N THR A 105 -13.55 4.84 8.09
CA THR A 105 -13.89 6.20 8.51
C THR A 105 -13.64 7.19 7.39
N LEU A 106 -12.46 7.14 6.74
CA LEU A 106 -12.14 8.03 5.62
C LEU A 106 -13.04 7.81 4.41
N ALA A 107 -13.32 6.54 4.07
CA ALA A 107 -14.25 6.22 2.99
C ALA A 107 -15.66 6.74 3.30
N GLY A 108 -16.14 6.59 4.53
CA GLY A 108 -17.44 7.09 4.96
C GLY A 108 -17.55 8.61 4.88
N LEU A 109 -16.51 9.34 5.32
CA LEU A 109 -16.46 10.80 5.19
C LEU A 109 -16.42 11.26 3.73
N ALA A 110 -15.75 10.51 2.86
CA ALA A 110 -15.66 10.81 1.44
C ALA A 110 -16.89 10.37 0.63
N ALA A 111 -17.73 9.47 1.13
CA ALA A 111 -18.87 8.91 0.41
C ALA A 111 -19.96 9.93 0.08
N GLY A 112 -20.05 11.04 0.85
CA GLY A 112 -21.03 12.10 0.57
C GLY A 112 -20.70 12.88 -0.72
N PRO A 113 -19.49 13.47 -0.83
CA PRO A 113 -19.12 14.30 -1.98
C PRO A 113 -18.56 13.51 -3.16
N PHE A 114 -18.15 12.24 -3.00
CA PHE A 114 -17.42 11.49 -4.04
C PHE A 114 -18.10 10.16 -4.41
N PRO A 115 -17.94 9.70 -5.67
CA PRO A 115 -18.43 8.39 -6.10
C PRO A 115 -17.70 7.24 -5.40
N PRO A 116 -18.27 6.01 -5.43
CA PRO A 116 -17.72 4.82 -4.75
C PRO A 116 -16.25 4.52 -5.09
N LEU A 117 -15.82 4.78 -6.31
CA LEU A 117 -14.43 4.59 -6.72
C LEU A 117 -13.49 5.52 -5.93
N VAL A 118 -13.82 6.80 -5.83
CA VAL A 118 -12.97 7.79 -5.16
C VAL A 118 -13.01 7.60 -3.64
N SER A 119 -14.20 7.47 -3.05
CA SER A 119 -14.34 7.26 -1.61
C SER A 119 -13.66 5.95 -1.15
N GLY A 120 -13.81 4.87 -1.92
CA GLY A 120 -13.13 3.61 -1.67
C GLY A 120 -11.61 3.71 -1.82
N ALA A 121 -11.11 4.45 -2.82
CA ALA A 121 -9.66 4.68 -3.00
C ALA A 121 -9.06 5.50 -1.83
N ILE A 122 -9.78 6.49 -1.31
CA ILE A 122 -9.39 7.24 -0.10
C ILE A 122 -9.34 6.31 1.12
N GLY A 123 -10.31 5.44 1.28
CA GLY A 123 -10.31 4.42 2.33
C GLY A 123 -9.13 3.45 2.20
N ALA A 124 -8.88 2.97 0.99
CA ALA A 124 -7.76 2.10 0.68
C ALA A 124 -6.40 2.76 0.97
N LEU A 125 -6.26 4.05 0.66
CA LEU A 125 -5.10 4.84 1.01
C LEU A 125 -4.89 4.90 2.53
N GLY A 126 -5.92 5.24 3.29
CA GLY A 126 -5.87 5.30 4.75
C GLY A 126 -5.47 3.96 5.37
N LEU A 127 -6.09 2.86 4.93
CA LEU A 127 -5.74 1.51 5.37
C LEU A 127 -4.27 1.20 5.07
N THR A 128 -3.80 1.46 3.84
CA THR A 128 -2.43 1.19 3.40
C THR A 128 -1.41 1.91 4.26
N VAL A 129 -1.61 3.22 4.51
CA VAL A 129 -0.69 4.03 5.33
C VAL A 129 -0.63 3.53 6.76
N VAL A 130 -1.79 3.28 7.38
CA VAL A 130 -1.88 2.80 8.77
C VAL A 130 -1.27 1.41 8.90
N TYR A 131 -1.58 0.50 7.97
CA TYR A 131 -0.99 -0.83 7.98
C TYR A 131 0.54 -0.78 7.86
N CYS A 132 1.08 0.00 6.93
CA CYS A 132 2.53 0.18 6.78
C CYS A 132 3.17 0.67 8.09
N ALA A 133 2.55 1.66 8.75
CA ALA A 133 3.06 2.20 10.00
C ALA A 133 3.05 1.16 11.12
N VAL A 134 1.90 0.51 11.34
CA VAL A 134 1.76 -0.51 12.40
C VAL A 134 2.69 -1.70 12.14
N TRP A 135 2.77 -2.17 10.89
CA TRP A 135 3.64 -3.28 10.52
C TRP A 135 5.11 -2.95 10.74
N PHE A 136 5.58 -1.82 10.21
CA PHE A 136 6.99 -1.44 10.28
C PHE A 136 7.47 -1.15 11.70
N TYR A 137 6.72 -0.33 12.43
CA TYR A 137 7.09 0.04 13.80
C TYR A 137 6.77 -1.05 14.81
N GLY A 138 5.65 -1.76 14.64
CA GLY A 138 5.24 -2.86 15.50
C GLY A 138 6.24 -4.01 15.51
N LEU A 139 6.71 -4.45 14.33
CA LEU A 139 7.72 -5.50 14.24
C LEU A 139 9.03 -5.09 14.90
N ARG A 140 9.51 -3.87 14.68
CA ARG A 140 10.75 -3.37 15.26
C ARG A 140 10.66 -3.24 16.78
N TRP A 141 9.55 -2.70 17.27
CA TRP A 141 9.34 -2.56 18.71
C TRP A 141 9.30 -3.91 19.41
N LEU A 142 8.63 -4.90 18.85
CA LEU A 142 8.56 -6.25 19.43
C LEU A 142 9.87 -7.01 19.30
N SER A 143 10.63 -6.86 18.21
CA SER A 143 11.94 -7.49 18.07
C SER A 143 12.95 -6.99 19.11
N HIS A 144 12.87 -5.71 19.51
CA HIS A 144 13.72 -5.17 20.58
C HIS A 144 13.34 -5.66 22.00
N ARG A 145 12.11 -6.14 22.20
CA ARG A 145 11.67 -6.68 23.51
C ARG A 145 11.83 -8.19 23.64
N ALA A 146 11.91 -8.89 22.52
CA ALA A 146 12.05 -10.35 22.51
C ALA A 146 13.53 -10.82 22.52
N GLY A 147 14.48 -9.89 22.41
CA GLY A 147 15.91 -10.11 22.62
C GLY A 147 16.30 -9.57 23.96
#